data_5c90c99d7071414673da6b55a3c9b71d
#
_entry.id   5c90c99d7071414673da6b55a3c9b71d
#
_cell.length_a   1.000
_cell.length_b   1.000
_cell.length_c   1.000
_cell.angle_alpha   90.00
_cell.angle_beta   90.00
_cell.angle_gamma   90.00
#
_symmetry.space_group_name_H-M   'P 1'
#
loop_
_entity.id
_entity.type
_entity.pdbx_description
1 polymer ?
#
loop_
_entity_poly.entity_id
_entity_poly.type
_entity_poly.pdbx_seq_one_letter_code
_entity_poly.pdbx_strand_id
1 'polypeptide(L)'
;RNQIKGNWAVFFFWPLDFTFVCPTEIAEFGKHVDDFRDREAELYGVSADSQFVHLAWRKDHPDLRDLRFPMLADNKKELSEALGILHKTDKVPLRATYIVDPEGVIRWVSVNDLSVGRNVKEVIRTPDALQTDELCPCNWEKGQATLTA
;
A
#
# COMPACT_ATOMS: atom_id res chain seq x y z
N ARG A 1 15.63 7.10 3.20
CA ARG A 1 16.17 6.77 1.85
C ARG A 1 16.82 5.38 1.78
N ASN A 2 17.45 4.88 2.86
CA ASN A 2 18.16 3.59 2.82
C ASN A 2 17.28 2.35 3.01
N GLN A 3 16.08 2.49 3.57
CA GLN A 3 15.16 1.36 3.83
C GLN A 3 14.48 0.81 2.59
N ILE A 4 14.34 1.62 1.54
CA ILE A 4 13.68 1.25 0.28
C ILE A 4 14.67 0.73 -0.75
N LYS A 5 15.94 1.21 -0.68
CA LYS A 5 16.97 0.90 -1.65
C LYS A 5 17.41 -0.57 -1.54
N GLY A 6 17.15 -1.36 -2.58
CA GLY A 6 17.48 -2.79 -2.64
C GLY A 6 16.31 -3.72 -2.32
N ASN A 7 15.15 -3.18 -1.91
CA ASN A 7 13.91 -3.94 -1.69
C ASN A 7 12.76 -3.31 -2.46
N TRP A 8 11.75 -4.13 -2.76
CA TRP A 8 10.48 -3.63 -3.24
C TRP A 8 9.74 -2.94 -2.10
N ALA A 9 8.95 -1.92 -2.41
CA ALA A 9 8.13 -1.22 -1.44
C ALA A 9 6.68 -1.11 -1.92
N VAL A 10 5.75 -1.34 -1.02
CA VAL A 10 4.32 -1.16 -1.26
C VAL A 10 3.83 -0.05 -0.34
N PHE A 11 3.42 1.06 -0.93
CA PHE A 11 2.82 2.18 -0.20
C PHE A 11 1.32 2.17 -0.44
N PHE A 12 0.54 2.16 0.64
CA PHE A 12 -0.91 2.27 0.51
C PHE A 12 -1.42 3.42 1.37
N PHE A 13 -2.27 4.23 0.77
CA PHE A 13 -2.83 5.45 1.38
C PHE A 13 -4.27 5.19 1.80
N TRP A 14 -4.67 5.76 2.94
CA TRP A 14 -6.06 5.83 3.36
C TRP A 14 -6.41 7.25 3.77
N PRO A 15 -7.71 7.64 3.72
CA PRO A 15 -8.10 9.02 3.93
C PRO A 15 -7.83 9.54 5.34
N LEU A 16 -8.31 8.85 6.37
CA LEU A 16 -8.18 9.30 7.77
C LEU A 16 -8.19 8.13 8.74
N ASP A 17 -7.43 8.26 9.82
CA ASP A 17 -7.50 7.38 10.98
C ASP A 17 -8.87 7.50 11.66
N PHE A 18 -9.22 6.52 12.49
CA PHE A 18 -10.47 6.48 13.26
C PHE A 18 -11.73 6.53 12.39
N THR A 19 -11.69 5.95 11.18
CA THR A 19 -12.84 5.81 10.28
C THR A 19 -13.28 4.35 10.14
N PHE A 20 -14.12 4.02 9.14
CA PHE A 20 -14.83 2.73 9.08
C PHE A 20 -14.20 1.72 8.12
N VAL A 21 -13.88 2.11 6.89
CA VAL A 21 -13.29 1.22 5.88
C VAL A 21 -11.78 1.03 6.12
N CYS A 22 -11.09 2.07 6.53
CA CYS A 22 -9.64 2.07 6.68
C CYS A 22 -9.09 0.95 7.58
N PRO A 23 -9.65 0.69 8.78
CA PRO A 23 -9.13 -0.38 9.63
C PRO A 23 -9.28 -1.77 9.00
N THR A 24 -10.30 -2.00 8.19
CA THR A 24 -10.47 -3.28 7.49
C THR A 24 -9.36 -3.53 6.48
N GLU A 25 -8.96 -2.50 5.74
CA GLU A 25 -7.86 -2.58 4.78
C GLU A 25 -6.51 -2.77 5.48
N ILE A 26 -6.24 -1.97 6.50
CA ILE A 26 -4.97 -2.02 7.25
C ILE A 26 -4.80 -3.38 7.94
N ALA A 27 -5.84 -3.90 8.55
CA ALA A 27 -5.83 -5.23 9.17
C ALA A 27 -5.57 -6.33 8.12
N GLU A 28 -6.17 -6.23 6.94
CA GLU A 28 -5.95 -7.19 5.85
C GLU A 28 -4.51 -7.16 5.34
N PHE A 29 -3.94 -5.97 5.11
CA PHE A 29 -2.51 -5.85 4.81
C PHE A 29 -1.64 -6.43 5.94
N GLY A 30 -2.04 -6.22 7.18
CA GLY A 30 -1.35 -6.75 8.35
C GLY A 30 -1.26 -8.28 8.36
N LYS A 31 -2.31 -8.97 7.93
CA LYS A 31 -2.32 -10.44 7.80
C LYS A 31 -1.36 -10.94 6.73
N HIS A 32 -1.02 -10.13 5.75
CA HIS A 32 -0.20 -10.51 4.60
C HIS A 32 1.23 -9.96 4.65
N VAL A 33 1.69 -9.41 5.78
CA VAL A 33 3.06 -8.89 5.91
C VAL A 33 4.10 -9.92 5.49
N ASP A 34 3.96 -11.17 5.93
CA ASP A 34 4.89 -12.23 5.57
C ASP A 34 4.84 -12.57 4.09
N ASP A 35 3.64 -12.53 3.47
CA ASP A 35 3.49 -12.73 2.02
C ASP A 35 4.27 -11.68 1.22
N PHE A 36 4.26 -10.42 1.66
CA PHE A 36 5.04 -9.36 1.03
C PHE A 36 6.54 -9.54 1.29
N ARG A 37 6.94 -9.89 2.51
CA ARG A 37 8.34 -10.14 2.85
C ARG A 37 8.93 -11.32 2.11
N ASP A 38 8.16 -12.37 1.86
CA ASP A 38 8.56 -13.51 1.02
C ASP A 38 8.87 -13.07 -0.43
N ARG A 39 8.34 -11.93 -0.84
CA ARG A 39 8.58 -11.30 -2.15
C ARG A 39 9.59 -10.15 -2.08
N GLU A 40 10.35 -10.07 -0.99
CA GLU A 40 11.31 -8.99 -0.74
C GLU A 40 10.66 -7.59 -0.81
N ALA A 41 9.42 -7.49 -0.38
CA ALA A 41 8.65 -6.25 -0.36
C ALA A 41 8.31 -5.81 1.07
N GLU A 42 8.51 -4.55 1.38
CA GLU A 42 8.10 -3.94 2.64
C GLU A 42 6.83 -3.11 2.45
N LEU A 43 5.96 -3.16 3.46
CA LEU A 43 4.71 -2.40 3.49
C LEU A 43 4.90 -1.08 4.22
N TYR A 44 4.28 -0.03 3.69
CA TYR A 44 4.20 1.29 4.31
C TYR A 44 2.77 1.80 4.17
N GLY A 45 2.10 2.05 5.30
CA GLY A 45 0.81 2.70 5.32
C GLY A 45 0.97 4.22 5.44
N VAL A 46 0.12 4.99 4.78
CA VAL A 46 0.22 6.47 4.77
C VAL A 46 -1.17 7.09 4.90
N SER A 47 -1.30 8.09 5.77
CA SER A 47 -2.46 8.97 5.77
C SER A 47 -2.05 10.42 6.08
N ALA A 48 -3.02 11.32 6.00
CA ALA A 48 -2.82 12.74 6.32
C ALA A 48 -2.86 13.05 7.83
N ASP A 49 -2.91 12.03 8.67
CA ASP A 49 -2.88 12.18 10.12
C ASP A 49 -1.45 12.32 10.63
N SER A 50 -1.32 12.83 11.88
CA SER A 50 -0.02 12.91 12.54
C SER A 50 0.43 11.54 13.08
N GLN A 51 1.72 11.43 13.36
CA GLN A 51 2.29 10.24 14.01
C GLN A 51 1.67 9.98 15.40
N PHE A 52 1.20 11.02 16.06
CA PHE A 52 0.54 10.89 17.38
C PHE A 52 -0.86 10.27 17.24
N VAL A 53 -1.59 10.65 16.21
CA VAL A 53 -2.90 10.08 15.90
C VAL A 53 -2.75 8.62 15.49
N HIS A 54 -1.78 8.29 14.65
CA HIS A 54 -1.45 6.90 14.29
C HIS A 54 -1.15 6.05 15.52
N LEU A 55 -0.33 6.56 16.43
CA LEU A 55 0.02 5.86 17.65
C LEU A 55 -1.21 5.58 18.53
N ALA A 56 -2.06 6.60 18.71
CA ALA A 56 -3.29 6.48 19.49
C ALA A 56 -4.23 5.44 18.89
N TRP A 57 -4.41 5.46 17.58
CA TRP A 57 -5.29 4.52 16.88
C TRP A 57 -4.78 3.08 16.95
N ARG A 58 -3.48 2.87 16.79
CA ARG A 58 -2.87 1.54 16.95
C ARG A 58 -3.07 0.98 18.36
N LYS A 59 -3.02 1.82 19.39
CA LYS A 59 -3.27 1.40 20.78
C LYS A 59 -4.73 1.11 21.06
N ASP A 60 -5.63 1.90 20.47
CA ASP A 60 -7.07 1.81 20.71
C ASP A 60 -7.72 0.66 19.94
N HIS A 61 -7.38 0.47 18.67
CA HIS A 61 -8.03 -0.52 17.80
C HIS A 61 -7.40 -1.90 17.94
N PRO A 62 -8.19 -2.95 18.33
CA PRO A 62 -7.66 -4.29 18.55
C PRO A 62 -6.90 -4.88 17.36
N ASP A 63 -7.44 -4.68 16.15
CA ASP A 63 -6.86 -5.24 14.92
C ASP A 63 -5.62 -4.51 14.44
N LEU A 64 -5.31 -3.33 15.01
CA LEU A 64 -4.16 -2.52 14.62
C LEU A 64 -3.02 -2.57 15.64
N ARG A 65 -3.26 -3.15 16.80
CA ARG A 65 -2.33 -3.12 17.94
C ARG A 65 -0.99 -3.79 17.63
N ASP A 66 -1.03 -4.89 16.90
CA ASP A 66 0.15 -5.72 16.61
C ASP A 66 0.64 -5.62 15.16
N LEU A 67 0.33 -4.52 14.47
CA LEU A 67 0.80 -4.29 13.11
C LEU A 67 2.33 -4.27 13.02
N ARG A 68 2.87 -4.98 12.04
CA ARG A 68 4.31 -5.14 11.81
C ARG A 68 4.84 -4.26 10.67
N PHE A 69 4.11 -3.24 10.27
CA PHE A 69 4.56 -2.26 9.29
C PHE A 69 4.33 -0.83 9.82
N PRO A 70 5.13 0.15 9.38
CA PRO A 70 4.99 1.51 9.85
C PRO A 70 3.82 2.24 9.20
N MET A 71 3.27 3.17 9.92
CA MET A 71 2.31 4.16 9.43
C MET A 71 3.02 5.51 9.30
N LEU A 72 3.09 6.02 8.07
CA LEU A 72 3.71 7.30 7.77
C LEU A 72 2.70 8.44 7.87
N ALA A 73 3.14 9.57 8.38
CA ALA A 73 2.31 10.75 8.61
C ALA A 73 2.55 11.81 7.53
N ASP A 74 1.65 11.87 6.55
CA ASP A 74 1.62 12.91 5.52
C ASP A 74 0.71 14.07 5.97
N ASN A 75 0.92 14.57 7.20
CA ASN A 75 0.03 15.54 7.82
C ASN A 75 0.04 16.92 7.12
N LYS A 76 1.10 17.26 6.41
CA LYS A 76 1.15 18.44 5.53
C LYS A 76 0.57 18.17 4.13
N LYS A 77 0.22 16.94 3.84
CA LYS A 77 -0.38 16.52 2.56
C LYS A 77 0.53 16.73 1.34
N GLU A 78 1.81 16.94 1.57
CA GLU A 78 2.80 17.21 0.51
C GLU A 78 2.96 16.01 -0.43
N LEU A 79 3.05 14.80 0.13
CA LEU A 79 3.20 13.57 -0.67
C LEU A 79 1.93 13.27 -1.46
N SER A 80 0.78 13.32 -0.81
CA SER A 80 -0.51 13.05 -1.46
C SER A 80 -0.81 14.05 -2.57
N GLU A 81 -0.45 15.31 -2.39
CA GLU A 81 -0.58 16.35 -3.41
C GLU A 81 0.38 16.11 -4.58
N ALA A 82 1.64 15.81 -4.30
CA ALA A 82 2.65 15.53 -5.32
C ALA A 82 2.30 14.32 -6.19
N LEU A 83 1.65 13.30 -5.60
CA LEU A 83 1.17 12.11 -6.31
C LEU A 83 -0.18 12.31 -7.02
N GLY A 84 -0.83 13.46 -6.82
CA GLY A 84 -2.11 13.75 -7.46
C GLY A 84 -3.29 12.96 -6.91
N ILE A 85 -3.20 12.44 -5.70
CA ILE A 85 -4.23 11.59 -5.06
C ILE A 85 -5.00 12.29 -3.94
N LEU A 86 -4.80 13.59 -3.77
CA LEU A 86 -5.52 14.36 -2.76
C LEU A 86 -6.94 14.66 -3.27
N HIS A 87 -7.96 14.23 -2.52
CA HIS A 87 -9.36 14.50 -2.87
C HIS A 87 -9.60 16.02 -2.94
N LYS A 88 -10.27 16.47 -4.00
CA LYS A 88 -10.40 17.91 -4.30
C LYS A 88 -11.14 18.69 -3.21
N THR A 89 -12.17 18.11 -2.64
CA THR A 89 -13.03 18.76 -1.65
C THR A 89 -12.57 18.46 -0.23
N ASP A 90 -12.43 17.18 0.11
CA ASP A 90 -12.17 16.75 1.48
C ASP A 90 -10.70 16.90 1.88
N LYS A 91 -9.81 17.08 0.90
CA LYS A 91 -8.37 17.28 1.12
C LYS A 91 -7.73 16.14 1.94
N VAL A 92 -8.17 14.93 1.67
CA VAL A 92 -7.61 13.70 2.22
C VAL A 92 -7.13 12.80 1.07
N PRO A 93 -6.17 11.89 1.31
CA PRO A 93 -5.72 10.97 0.27
C PRO A 93 -6.85 10.03 -0.18
N LEU A 94 -6.93 9.78 -1.47
CA LEU A 94 -7.71 8.67 -2.00
C LEU A 94 -7.06 7.34 -1.58
N ARG A 95 -7.77 6.23 -1.74
CA ARG A 95 -7.26 4.89 -1.43
C ARG A 95 -6.33 4.40 -2.54
N ALA A 96 -5.14 4.98 -2.55
CA ALA A 96 -4.12 4.70 -3.55
C ALA A 96 -3.14 3.62 -3.06
N THR A 97 -2.63 2.83 -3.99
CA THR A 97 -1.59 1.84 -3.73
C THR A 97 -0.51 1.96 -4.79
N TYR A 98 0.75 2.00 -4.34
CA TYR A 98 1.93 2.10 -5.21
C TYR A 98 2.84 0.91 -4.97
N ILE A 99 3.32 0.31 -6.04
CA ILE A 99 4.41 -0.68 -5.97
C ILE A 99 5.64 -0.05 -6.59
N VAL A 100 6.71 0.02 -5.78
CA VAL A 100 7.97 0.64 -6.14
C VAL A 100 9.06 -0.44 -6.17
N ASP A 101 9.84 -0.48 -7.23
CA ASP A 101 10.92 -1.45 -7.37
C ASP A 101 12.16 -1.06 -6.53
N PRO A 102 13.17 -1.95 -6.44
CA PRO A 102 14.39 -1.68 -5.67
C PRO A 102 15.19 -0.46 -6.12
N GLU A 103 14.97 0.00 -7.35
CA GLU A 103 15.64 1.18 -7.91
C GLU A 103 14.89 2.48 -7.64
N GLY A 104 13.70 2.39 -7.00
CA GLY A 104 12.88 3.53 -6.66
C GLY A 104 11.90 3.96 -7.76
N VAL A 105 11.66 3.09 -8.74
CA VAL A 105 10.73 3.35 -9.84
C VAL A 105 9.34 2.83 -9.49
N ILE A 106 8.32 3.66 -9.68
CA ILE A 106 6.91 3.23 -9.52
C ILE A 106 6.56 2.31 -10.70
N ARG A 107 6.22 1.07 -10.39
CA ARG A 107 5.90 0.03 -11.39
C ARG A 107 4.41 -0.23 -11.52
N TRP A 108 3.63 0.15 -10.55
CA TRP A 108 2.18 -0.05 -10.56
C TRP A 108 1.49 0.94 -9.63
N VAL A 109 0.32 1.42 -10.05
CA VAL A 109 -0.52 2.33 -9.28
C VAL A 109 -1.97 1.89 -9.41
N SER A 110 -2.69 1.86 -8.28
CA SER A 110 -4.14 1.70 -8.24
C SER A 110 -4.73 2.75 -7.33
N VAL A 111 -5.82 3.37 -7.76
CA VAL A 111 -6.49 4.40 -6.97
C VAL A 111 -7.98 4.10 -6.91
N ASN A 112 -8.47 3.78 -5.72
CA ASN A 112 -9.90 3.63 -5.46
C ASN A 112 -10.47 4.93 -4.88
N ASP A 113 -11.74 5.18 -5.15
CA ASP A 113 -12.47 6.27 -4.51
C ASP A 113 -12.61 6.00 -2.99
N LEU A 114 -12.95 7.05 -2.25
CA LEU A 114 -12.97 7.03 -0.78
C LEU A 114 -13.85 5.93 -0.18
N SER A 115 -14.93 5.57 -0.85
CA SER A 115 -15.91 4.58 -0.38
C SER A 115 -15.57 3.13 -0.72
N VAL A 116 -14.52 2.89 -1.51
CA VAL A 116 -14.22 1.56 -2.05
C VAL A 116 -12.91 1.02 -1.49
N GLY A 117 -13.01 -0.02 -0.65
CA GLY A 117 -11.85 -0.76 -0.14
C GLY A 117 -11.09 -1.50 -1.25
N ARG A 118 -9.82 -1.79 -0.99
CA ARG A 118 -8.91 -2.45 -1.94
C ARG A 118 -9.05 -3.97 -1.93
N ASN A 119 -8.57 -4.59 -2.99
CA ASN A 119 -8.36 -6.02 -3.06
C ASN A 119 -6.87 -6.33 -2.80
N VAL A 120 -6.55 -6.77 -1.60
CA VAL A 120 -5.15 -7.04 -1.20
C VAL A 120 -4.55 -8.21 -1.99
N LYS A 121 -5.35 -9.16 -2.44
CA LYS A 121 -4.87 -10.28 -3.29
C LYS A 121 -4.29 -9.77 -4.60
N GLU A 122 -4.88 -8.76 -5.20
CA GLU A 122 -4.35 -8.11 -6.41
C GLU A 122 -3.04 -7.37 -6.11
N VAL A 123 -2.91 -6.76 -4.96
CA VAL A 123 -1.66 -6.11 -4.53
C VAL A 123 -0.54 -7.12 -4.31
N ILE A 124 -0.86 -8.36 -3.95
CA ILE A 124 0.12 -9.47 -3.83
C ILE A 124 0.44 -10.06 -5.20
N ARG A 125 -0.59 -10.27 -6.05
CA ARG A 125 -0.42 -10.83 -7.41
C ARG A 125 0.49 -9.96 -8.28
N THR A 126 0.34 -8.65 -8.18
CA THR A 126 1.05 -7.69 -9.04
C THR A 126 2.57 -7.72 -8.84
N PRO A 127 3.13 -7.72 -7.62
CA PRO A 127 4.57 -7.93 -7.44
C PRO A 127 5.07 -9.26 -8.00
N ASP A 128 4.30 -10.33 -7.86
CA ASP A 128 4.65 -11.61 -8.46
C ASP A 128 4.83 -11.49 -9.97
N ALA A 129 3.89 -10.82 -10.65
CA ALA A 129 3.99 -10.59 -12.08
C ALA A 129 5.17 -9.67 -12.44
N LEU A 130 5.35 -8.57 -11.72
CA LEU A 130 6.45 -7.62 -11.97
C LEU A 130 7.82 -8.26 -11.78
N GLN A 131 7.97 -9.15 -10.81
CA GLN A 131 9.24 -9.81 -10.49
C GLN A 131 9.62 -10.90 -11.47
N THR A 132 8.69 -11.39 -12.30
CA THR A 132 9.04 -12.35 -13.37
C THR A 132 9.88 -11.72 -14.46
N ASP A 133 9.73 -10.42 -14.66
CA ASP A 133 10.30 -9.68 -15.80
C ASP A 133 9.93 -10.27 -17.17
N GLU A 134 8.78 -10.98 -17.22
CA GLU A 134 8.25 -11.67 -18.38
C GLU A 134 6.88 -11.11 -18.77
N LEU A 135 6.35 -11.55 -19.91
CA LEU A 135 5.02 -11.14 -20.38
C LEU A 135 3.93 -11.96 -19.68
N CYS A 136 3.35 -11.41 -18.65
CA CYS A 136 2.25 -12.03 -17.92
C CYS A 136 0.92 -11.73 -18.61
N PRO A 137 0.16 -12.74 -19.06
CA PRO A 137 -1.13 -12.49 -19.71
C PRO A 137 -2.18 -11.99 -18.73
N CYS A 138 -3.32 -11.57 -19.29
CA CYS A 138 -4.47 -11.16 -18.50
C CYS A 138 -4.86 -12.25 -17.49
N ASN A 139 -5.20 -11.86 -16.27
CA ASN A 139 -5.54 -12.77 -15.17
C ASN A 139 -4.43 -13.77 -14.76
N TRP A 140 -3.19 -13.48 -15.13
CA TRP A 140 -2.06 -14.32 -14.75
C TRP A 140 -1.91 -14.42 -13.23
N GLU A 141 -1.65 -15.61 -12.75
CA GLU A 141 -1.31 -15.87 -11.35
C GLU A 141 0.03 -16.61 -11.26
N LYS A 142 0.70 -16.44 -10.13
CA LYS A 142 2.00 -17.08 -9.86
C LYS A 142 1.89 -18.60 -10.08
N GLY A 143 2.84 -19.12 -10.86
CA GLY A 143 2.89 -20.53 -11.25
C GLY A 143 2.29 -20.85 -12.61
N GLN A 144 1.58 -19.89 -13.22
CA GLN A 144 1.07 -20.03 -14.58
C GLN A 144 2.14 -19.67 -15.62
N ALA A 145 1.95 -20.14 -16.84
CA ALA A 145 2.86 -19.84 -17.94
C ALA A 145 2.81 -18.37 -18.34
N THR A 146 3.95 -17.83 -18.71
CA THR A 146 4.10 -16.51 -19.31
C THR A 146 4.09 -16.60 -20.84
N LEU A 147 3.99 -15.46 -21.51
CA LEU A 147 3.99 -15.40 -22.96
C LEU A 147 5.43 -15.19 -23.47
N THR A 148 5.74 -15.78 -24.59
CA THR A 148 6.97 -15.49 -25.34
C THR A 148 6.68 -14.45 -26.41
N ALA A 149 7.56 -13.46 -26.52
CA ALA A 149 7.47 -12.44 -27.58
C ALA A 149 7.99 -12.97 -28.92
#